data_f969bc5f33bd3bcd1edbf7c6744bcac5
#
_entry.id   f969bc5f33bd3bcd1edbf7c6744bcac5
#
_cell.length_a   1.000
_cell.length_b   1.000
_cell.length_c   1.000
_cell.angle_alpha   90.00
_cell.angle_beta   90.00
_cell.angle_gamma   90.00
#
_symmetry.space_group_name_H-M   'P 1'
#
loop_
_entity.id
_entity.type
_entity.pdbx_description
1 polymer ?
#
loop_
_entity_poly.entity_id
_entity_poly.type
_entity_poly.pdbx_seq_one_letter_code
_entity_poly.pdbx_strand_id
1 'polypeptide(L)'
;MSVETMRQALTGVSGVPVTAYDANGEVEPRVTAQVYGRVAAAGIHNIVAAGNTGEFYALTPEEIRRVHEAAISGVDGNAPVTAAIGRSLREAIGMAKDAKAIGATAVMSHQPVDPFAAPASQIDYFRSLAEASPLPLVAYVRADGFSVDDMVRLASHGNIVGIKFATTDLMLLSKAIAASDPNGALFVCGLAESWAPSFAAAGARGFTSGLVNVAPKLSLAVHAALARGDFAGARAIVNKLEPFERMRTKFRNGANVTVVKEAVTYSGLDVGPVRVPGLPRLDQKDRDELFALLRDWQGSGDAFKL
;
A
#
# COMPACT_ATOMS: atom_id res chain seq x y z
N MET A 1 -7.00 12.00 15.08
CA MET A 1 -5.54 12.16 14.78
C MET A 1 -5.34 13.36 13.88
N SER A 2 -4.23 14.07 14.02
CA SER A 2 -3.94 15.29 13.27
C SER A 2 -3.32 14.97 11.89
N VAL A 3 -3.32 15.96 10.98
CA VAL A 3 -2.58 15.90 9.71
C VAL A 3 -1.10 15.58 9.97
N GLU A 4 -0.51 16.14 11.01
CA GLU A 4 0.88 15.91 11.38
C GLU A 4 1.16 14.46 11.78
N THR A 5 0.24 13.83 12.53
CA THR A 5 0.34 12.39 12.85
C THR A 5 0.37 11.53 11.58
N MET A 6 -0.46 11.88 10.60
CA MET A 6 -0.48 11.16 9.32
C MET A 6 0.80 11.39 8.50
N ARG A 7 1.29 12.64 8.45
CA ARG A 7 2.57 12.96 7.80
C ARG A 7 3.72 12.15 8.41
N GLN A 8 3.80 12.11 9.75
CA GLN A 8 4.80 11.30 10.45
C GLN A 8 4.69 9.81 10.08
N ALA A 9 3.49 9.24 10.06
CA ALA A 9 3.28 7.85 9.70
C ALA A 9 3.71 7.53 8.26
N LEU A 10 3.51 8.47 7.32
CA LEU A 10 3.92 8.34 5.92
C LEU A 10 5.44 8.36 5.70
N THR A 11 6.24 8.82 6.67
CA THR A 11 7.71 8.71 6.58
C THR A 11 8.21 7.29 6.85
N GLY A 12 7.35 6.42 7.34
CA GLY A 12 7.63 5.03 7.66
C GLY A 12 7.16 4.03 6.59
N VAL A 13 6.84 2.83 7.05
CA VAL A 13 6.28 1.76 6.23
C VAL A 13 4.75 1.83 6.26
N SER A 14 4.13 1.99 5.10
CA SER A 14 2.68 1.86 4.92
C SER A 14 2.34 0.44 4.48
N GLY A 15 1.84 -0.38 5.39
CA GLY A 15 1.44 -1.75 5.13
C GLY A 15 0.14 -1.84 4.34
N VAL A 16 0.08 -2.73 3.38
CA VAL A 16 -1.12 -2.97 2.57
C VAL A 16 -1.58 -4.41 2.77
N PRO A 17 -2.40 -4.69 3.83
CA PRO A 17 -2.86 -6.04 4.11
C PRO A 17 -3.82 -6.58 3.06
N VAL A 18 -3.89 -7.92 2.95
CA VAL A 18 -4.82 -8.62 2.05
C VAL A 18 -6.22 -8.63 2.62
N THR A 19 -7.22 -8.78 1.74
CA THR A 19 -8.61 -9.06 2.08
C THR A 19 -8.81 -10.57 2.14
N ALA A 20 -9.43 -11.09 3.19
CA ALA A 20 -9.79 -12.48 3.28
C ALA A 20 -11.18 -12.74 2.68
N TYR A 21 -11.32 -13.89 2.03
CA TYR A 21 -12.59 -14.38 1.49
C TYR A 21 -12.92 -15.76 2.08
N ASP A 22 -14.20 -16.02 2.27
CA ASP A 22 -14.72 -17.32 2.67
C ASP A 22 -14.77 -18.33 1.49
N ALA A 23 -15.29 -19.53 1.74
CA ALA A 23 -15.43 -20.58 0.73
C ALA A 23 -16.42 -20.23 -0.39
N ASN A 24 -17.31 -19.26 -0.18
CA ASN A 24 -18.25 -18.76 -1.19
C ASN A 24 -17.68 -17.58 -1.98
N GLY A 25 -16.47 -17.12 -1.62
CA GLY A 25 -15.82 -15.97 -2.21
C GLY A 25 -16.31 -14.63 -1.64
N GLU A 26 -17.08 -14.63 -0.55
CA GLU A 26 -17.51 -13.42 0.15
C GLU A 26 -16.40 -12.88 1.05
N VAL A 27 -16.38 -11.56 1.30
CA VAL A 27 -15.45 -10.97 2.25
C VAL A 27 -15.67 -11.56 3.63
N GLU A 28 -14.59 -12.09 4.24
CA GLU A 28 -14.60 -12.64 5.60
C GLU A 28 -14.03 -11.58 6.58
N PRO A 29 -14.89 -10.79 7.25
CA PRO A 29 -14.44 -9.64 8.04
C PRO A 29 -13.58 -10.04 9.24
N ARG A 30 -13.88 -11.18 9.89
CA ARG A 30 -13.15 -11.62 11.07
C ARG A 30 -11.70 -12.00 10.74
N VAL A 31 -11.49 -12.79 9.68
CA VAL A 31 -10.14 -13.16 9.25
C VAL A 31 -9.41 -11.94 8.70
N THR A 32 -10.10 -11.07 7.96
CA THR A 32 -9.56 -9.78 7.50
C THR A 32 -9.07 -8.96 8.69
N ALA A 33 -9.87 -8.77 9.75
CA ALA A 33 -9.47 -8.05 10.96
C ALA A 33 -8.23 -8.67 11.63
N GLN A 34 -8.13 -10.01 11.68
CA GLN A 34 -6.94 -10.70 12.20
C GLN A 34 -5.67 -10.40 11.39
N VAL A 35 -5.75 -10.37 10.05
CA VAL A 35 -4.62 -9.99 9.19
C VAL A 35 -4.17 -8.56 9.49
N TYR A 36 -5.11 -7.61 9.55
CA TYR A 36 -4.83 -6.21 9.83
C TYR A 36 -4.23 -6.00 11.21
N GLY A 37 -4.81 -6.64 12.23
CA GLY A 37 -4.31 -6.60 13.61
C GLY A 37 -2.90 -7.16 13.75
N ARG A 38 -2.61 -8.29 13.07
CA ARG A 38 -1.28 -8.90 13.06
C ARG A 38 -0.22 -7.96 12.47
N VAL A 39 -0.55 -7.28 11.38
CA VAL A 39 0.35 -6.32 10.73
C VAL A 39 0.55 -5.08 11.59
N ALA A 40 -0.50 -4.55 12.20
CA ALA A 40 -0.41 -3.39 13.10
C ALA A 40 0.43 -3.72 14.35
N ALA A 41 0.18 -4.87 14.98
CA ALA A 41 0.92 -5.34 16.16
C ALA A 41 2.41 -5.55 15.89
N ALA A 42 2.83 -5.74 14.64
CA ALA A 42 4.23 -5.82 14.25
C ALA A 42 4.94 -4.45 14.21
N GLY A 43 4.24 -3.34 14.49
CA GLY A 43 4.81 -1.99 14.56
C GLY A 43 4.87 -1.27 13.20
N ILE A 44 4.02 -1.64 12.25
CA ILE A 44 3.90 -0.95 10.96
C ILE A 44 3.30 0.44 11.18
N HIS A 45 3.91 1.46 10.56
CA HIS A 45 3.65 2.88 10.86
C HIS A 45 2.29 3.38 10.35
N ASN A 46 1.76 2.81 9.28
CA ASN A 46 0.47 3.14 8.69
C ASN A 46 -0.14 1.91 8.03
N ILE A 47 -1.45 1.71 8.17
CA ILE A 47 -2.16 0.56 7.60
C ILE A 47 -3.11 1.05 6.50
N VAL A 48 -2.91 0.57 5.27
CA VAL A 48 -3.76 0.92 4.12
C VAL A 48 -4.83 -0.16 3.94
N ALA A 49 -6.07 0.18 4.28
CA ALA A 49 -7.20 -0.73 4.14
C ALA A 49 -7.73 -0.76 2.71
N ALA A 50 -8.00 -1.96 2.19
CA ALA A 50 -8.48 -2.19 0.82
C ALA A 50 -7.58 -1.57 -0.28
N GLY A 51 -6.24 -1.50 -0.07
CA GLY A 51 -5.32 -1.09 -1.14
C GLY A 51 -5.23 -2.12 -2.27
N ASN A 52 -4.30 -1.95 -3.23
CA ASN A 52 -4.15 -2.91 -4.34
C ASN A 52 -3.88 -4.34 -3.88
N THR A 53 -3.03 -4.53 -2.86
CA THR A 53 -2.79 -5.86 -2.28
C THR A 53 -4.05 -6.38 -1.56
N GLY A 54 -4.93 -5.49 -1.10
CA GLY A 54 -6.26 -5.80 -0.57
C GLY A 54 -7.35 -5.95 -1.64
N GLU A 55 -6.97 -6.03 -2.92
CA GLU A 55 -7.86 -6.30 -4.06
C GLU A 55 -8.94 -5.23 -4.33
N PHE A 56 -8.66 -3.95 -4.10
CA PHE A 56 -9.59 -2.82 -4.26
C PHE A 56 -10.48 -2.92 -5.50
N TYR A 57 -9.90 -3.26 -6.66
CA TYR A 57 -10.63 -3.29 -7.93
C TYR A 57 -11.55 -4.51 -8.08
N ALA A 58 -11.38 -5.55 -7.27
CA ALA A 58 -12.23 -6.74 -7.24
C ALA A 58 -13.35 -6.68 -6.19
N LEU A 59 -13.40 -5.59 -5.41
CA LEU A 59 -14.40 -5.38 -4.36
C LEU A 59 -15.51 -4.45 -4.85
N THR A 60 -16.75 -4.70 -4.44
CA THR A 60 -17.86 -3.74 -4.57
C THR A 60 -17.68 -2.59 -3.55
N PRO A 61 -18.40 -1.46 -3.70
CA PRO A 61 -18.36 -0.39 -2.70
C PRO A 61 -18.74 -0.87 -1.28
N GLU A 62 -19.73 -1.74 -1.17
CA GLU A 62 -20.19 -2.33 0.11
C GLU A 62 -19.12 -3.23 0.73
N GLU A 63 -18.43 -4.02 -0.10
CA GLU A 63 -17.31 -4.86 0.36
C GLU A 63 -16.11 -4.03 0.79
N ILE A 64 -15.77 -2.96 0.06
CA ILE A 64 -14.74 -2.01 0.47
C ILE A 64 -15.04 -1.46 1.86
N ARG A 65 -16.29 -1.06 2.13
CA ARG A 65 -16.70 -0.60 3.44
C ARG A 65 -16.52 -1.67 4.51
N ARG A 66 -16.93 -2.92 4.25
CA ARG A 66 -16.72 -4.05 5.19
C ARG A 66 -15.24 -4.28 5.50
N VAL A 67 -14.36 -4.16 4.49
CA VAL A 67 -12.90 -4.27 4.68
C VAL A 67 -12.37 -3.11 5.52
N HIS A 68 -12.86 -1.88 5.29
CA HIS A 68 -12.49 -0.73 6.11
C HIS A 68 -12.91 -0.92 7.57
N GLU A 69 -14.14 -1.35 7.83
CA GLU A 69 -14.65 -1.65 9.18
C GLU A 69 -13.81 -2.75 9.87
N ALA A 70 -13.50 -3.83 9.14
CA ALA A 70 -12.64 -4.90 9.64
C ALA A 70 -11.21 -4.40 9.96
N ALA A 71 -10.66 -3.52 9.12
CA ALA A 71 -9.35 -2.92 9.35
C ALA A 71 -9.32 -2.05 10.62
N ILE A 72 -10.32 -1.18 10.79
CA ILE A 72 -10.44 -0.34 12.00
C ILE A 72 -10.55 -1.22 13.26
N SER A 73 -11.41 -2.23 13.22
CA SER A 73 -11.58 -3.18 14.34
C SER A 73 -10.29 -3.97 14.63
N GLY A 74 -9.63 -4.47 13.59
CA GLY A 74 -8.42 -5.30 13.77
C GLY A 74 -7.20 -4.51 14.21
N VAL A 75 -7.01 -3.29 13.70
CA VAL A 75 -5.89 -2.41 14.09
C VAL A 75 -6.06 -1.87 15.52
N ASP A 76 -7.29 -1.68 15.98
CA ASP A 76 -7.64 -1.30 17.36
C ASP A 76 -6.78 -0.13 17.91
N GLY A 77 -6.60 0.90 17.11
CA GLY A 77 -5.85 2.10 17.51
C GLY A 77 -4.31 1.96 17.54
N ASN A 78 -3.75 0.77 17.26
CA ASN A 78 -2.29 0.55 17.30
C ASN A 78 -1.52 1.24 16.18
N ALA A 79 -2.20 1.67 15.11
CA ALA A 79 -1.63 2.44 14.01
C ALA A 79 -2.70 3.31 13.33
N PRO A 80 -2.32 4.38 12.61
CA PRO A 80 -3.23 5.07 11.70
C PRO A 80 -3.76 4.13 10.62
N VAL A 81 -5.07 4.24 10.31
CA VAL A 81 -5.68 3.51 9.18
C VAL A 81 -6.00 4.47 8.06
N THR A 82 -5.42 4.23 6.90
CA THR A 82 -5.68 4.94 5.65
C THR A 82 -6.64 4.10 4.81
N ALA A 83 -7.88 4.55 4.65
CA ALA A 83 -8.89 3.86 3.84
C ALA A 83 -8.66 4.10 2.35
N ALA A 84 -8.48 3.05 1.55
CA ALA A 84 -8.36 3.18 0.11
C ALA A 84 -9.72 3.45 -0.52
N ILE A 85 -9.78 4.46 -1.38
CA ILE A 85 -10.98 4.95 -2.07
C ILE A 85 -10.67 5.16 -3.56
N GLY A 86 -11.68 5.46 -4.39
CA GLY A 86 -11.44 5.73 -5.79
C GLY A 86 -12.69 5.58 -6.64
N ARG A 87 -12.49 5.20 -7.92
CA ARG A 87 -13.52 5.09 -8.97
C ARG A 87 -13.97 6.48 -9.45
N SER A 88 -15.26 6.71 -9.69
CA SER A 88 -15.76 8.05 -10.05
C SER A 88 -15.54 9.04 -8.91
N LEU A 89 -15.40 10.32 -9.23
CA LEU A 89 -15.22 11.37 -8.20
C LEU A 89 -16.37 11.34 -7.16
N ARG A 90 -17.60 11.09 -7.62
CA ARG A 90 -18.78 11.02 -6.74
C ARG A 90 -18.70 9.84 -5.76
N GLU A 91 -18.31 8.66 -6.25
CA GLU A 91 -18.12 7.47 -5.40
C GLU A 91 -16.97 7.68 -4.40
N ALA A 92 -15.83 8.22 -4.87
CA ALA A 92 -14.67 8.49 -4.03
C ALA A 92 -15.01 9.46 -2.88
N ILE A 93 -15.80 10.51 -3.15
CA ILE A 93 -16.28 11.44 -2.12
C ILE A 93 -17.20 10.72 -1.11
N GLY A 94 -18.10 9.86 -1.60
CA GLY A 94 -18.95 9.03 -0.75
C GLY A 94 -18.12 8.14 0.18
N MET A 95 -17.18 7.38 -0.41
CA MET A 95 -16.26 6.52 0.35
C MET A 95 -15.42 7.29 1.38
N ALA A 96 -14.99 8.52 1.08
CA ALA A 96 -14.24 9.35 2.03
C ALA A 96 -15.08 9.75 3.24
N LYS A 97 -16.37 10.04 3.04
CA LYS A 97 -17.32 10.33 4.13
C LYS A 97 -17.58 9.09 4.98
N ASP A 98 -17.78 7.93 4.35
CA ASP A 98 -17.96 6.66 5.05
C ASP A 98 -16.70 6.29 5.86
N ALA A 99 -15.52 6.44 5.27
CA ALA A 99 -14.24 6.22 5.94
C ALA A 99 -14.09 7.10 7.20
N LYS A 100 -14.49 8.37 7.12
CA LYS A 100 -14.52 9.26 8.29
C LYS A 100 -15.47 8.77 9.37
N ALA A 101 -16.67 8.35 8.96
CA ALA A 101 -17.71 7.90 9.90
C ALA A 101 -17.30 6.65 10.70
N ILE A 102 -16.52 5.75 10.10
CA ILE A 102 -16.00 4.53 10.74
C ILE A 102 -14.67 4.73 11.48
N GLY A 103 -14.08 5.93 11.46
CA GLY A 103 -12.88 6.26 12.24
C GLY A 103 -11.55 6.12 11.51
N ALA A 104 -11.53 6.07 10.19
CA ALA A 104 -10.27 6.13 9.43
C ALA A 104 -9.53 7.46 9.69
N THR A 105 -8.20 7.41 9.64
CA THR A 105 -7.32 8.57 9.89
C THR A 105 -7.11 9.41 8.64
N ALA A 106 -7.03 8.76 7.49
CA ALA A 106 -6.82 9.36 6.17
C ALA A 106 -7.49 8.51 5.10
N VAL A 107 -7.53 9.03 3.89
CA VAL A 107 -7.92 8.26 2.69
C VAL A 107 -6.78 8.22 1.69
N MET A 108 -6.67 7.11 0.95
CA MET A 108 -5.77 6.99 -0.20
C MET A 108 -6.62 6.80 -1.45
N SER A 109 -6.60 7.77 -2.35
CA SER A 109 -7.33 7.63 -3.61
C SER A 109 -6.50 6.91 -4.66
N HIS A 110 -7.06 5.83 -5.18
CA HIS A 110 -6.58 5.24 -6.42
C HIS A 110 -6.73 6.23 -7.57
N GLN A 111 -5.76 6.20 -8.50
CA GLN A 111 -5.85 6.96 -9.74
C GLN A 111 -7.08 6.51 -10.55
N PRO A 112 -7.84 7.43 -11.15
CA PRO A 112 -8.97 7.07 -12.01
C PRO A 112 -8.56 6.12 -13.14
N VAL A 113 -9.35 5.08 -13.36
CA VAL A 113 -9.12 4.08 -14.42
C VAL A 113 -9.91 4.51 -15.66
N ASP A 114 -9.56 5.68 -16.22
CA ASP A 114 -10.10 6.18 -17.48
C ASP A 114 -8.98 6.17 -18.52
N PRO A 115 -9.07 5.33 -19.57
CA PRO A 115 -7.99 5.22 -20.57
C PRO A 115 -7.80 6.49 -21.40
N PHE A 116 -8.76 7.41 -21.38
CA PHE A 116 -8.72 8.68 -22.12
C PHE A 116 -8.48 9.90 -21.24
N ALA A 117 -8.31 9.73 -19.93
CA ALA A 117 -8.07 10.85 -19.04
C ALA A 117 -6.70 11.49 -19.29
N ALA A 118 -6.71 12.78 -19.62
CA ALA A 118 -5.48 13.55 -19.72
C ALA A 118 -4.79 13.68 -18.34
N PRO A 119 -3.44 13.77 -18.27
CA PRO A 119 -2.72 13.89 -17.01
C PRO A 119 -3.23 15.06 -16.14
N ALA A 120 -3.42 16.25 -16.72
CA ALA A 120 -3.94 17.40 -16.00
C ALA A 120 -5.34 17.15 -15.38
N SER A 121 -6.23 16.44 -16.09
CA SER A 121 -7.56 16.11 -15.59
C SER A 121 -7.51 15.08 -14.45
N GLN A 122 -6.53 14.20 -14.43
CA GLN A 122 -6.29 13.29 -13.33
C GLN A 122 -5.81 14.04 -12.08
N ILE A 123 -4.99 15.08 -12.23
CA ILE A 123 -4.62 15.98 -11.13
C ILE A 123 -5.84 16.71 -10.60
N ASP A 124 -6.71 17.20 -11.49
CA ASP A 124 -7.98 17.86 -11.10
C ASP A 124 -8.89 16.92 -10.31
N TYR A 125 -8.96 15.63 -10.69
CA TYR A 125 -9.69 14.62 -9.93
C TYR A 125 -9.18 14.54 -8.48
N PHE A 126 -7.87 14.38 -8.27
CA PHE A 126 -7.30 14.29 -6.92
C PHE A 126 -7.52 15.57 -6.11
N ARG A 127 -7.36 16.73 -6.74
CA ARG A 127 -7.58 18.04 -6.08
C ARG A 127 -9.03 18.25 -5.69
N SER A 128 -9.97 17.95 -6.60
CA SER A 128 -11.41 18.06 -6.32
C SER A 128 -11.84 17.06 -5.21
N LEU A 129 -11.26 15.88 -5.20
CA LEU A 129 -11.50 14.91 -4.14
C LEU A 129 -10.93 15.41 -2.80
N ALA A 130 -9.73 15.97 -2.79
CA ALA A 130 -9.11 16.53 -1.58
C ALA A 130 -9.90 17.72 -1.02
N GLU A 131 -10.45 18.58 -1.88
CA GLU A 131 -11.35 19.68 -1.51
C GLU A 131 -12.60 19.16 -0.79
N ALA A 132 -13.21 18.08 -1.31
CA ALA A 132 -14.46 17.52 -0.79
C ALA A 132 -14.27 16.51 0.36
N SER A 133 -13.05 16.04 0.58
CA SER A 133 -12.77 14.99 1.57
C SER A 133 -12.74 15.54 3.00
N PRO A 134 -13.46 14.93 3.94
CA PRO A 134 -13.37 15.27 5.36
C PRO A 134 -12.12 14.74 6.05
N LEU A 135 -11.27 14.01 5.31
CA LEU A 135 -10.03 13.40 5.79
C LEU A 135 -8.84 13.82 4.92
N PRO A 136 -7.62 13.85 5.48
CA PRO A 136 -6.40 14.02 4.69
C PRO A 136 -6.30 12.97 3.57
N LEU A 137 -5.83 13.39 2.40
CA LEU A 137 -5.73 12.55 1.21
C LEU A 137 -4.28 12.16 0.90
N VAL A 138 -4.07 10.89 0.59
CA VAL A 138 -2.90 10.38 -0.11
C VAL A 138 -3.28 10.11 -1.57
N ALA A 139 -2.66 10.81 -2.52
CA ALA A 139 -2.88 10.59 -3.94
C ALA A 139 -2.02 9.42 -4.43
N TYR A 140 -2.64 8.39 -5.01
CA TYR A 140 -1.92 7.24 -5.54
C TYR A 140 -1.73 7.38 -7.05
N VAL A 141 -0.53 7.79 -7.45
CA VAL A 141 -0.13 8.04 -8.84
C VAL A 141 0.58 6.80 -9.41
N ARG A 142 0.04 6.24 -10.49
CA ARG A 142 0.55 5.04 -11.17
C ARG A 142 0.81 5.20 -12.66
N ALA A 143 0.15 6.15 -13.32
CA ALA A 143 0.33 6.36 -14.76
C ALA A 143 1.58 7.20 -15.04
N ASP A 144 2.13 6.98 -16.22
CA ASP A 144 3.16 7.83 -16.81
C ASP A 144 2.53 9.06 -17.47
N GLY A 145 3.35 9.99 -17.92
CA GLY A 145 2.93 11.15 -18.69
C GLY A 145 2.61 12.40 -17.87
N PHE A 146 2.81 12.36 -16.55
CA PHE A 146 2.77 13.58 -15.73
C PHE A 146 4.05 14.40 -15.88
N SER A 147 3.88 15.73 -15.83
CA SER A 147 4.99 16.68 -15.78
C SER A 147 5.42 16.99 -14.33
N VAL A 148 6.55 17.67 -14.18
CA VAL A 148 6.99 18.18 -12.87
C VAL A 148 5.92 19.16 -12.32
N ASP A 149 5.38 20.02 -13.16
CA ASP A 149 4.35 20.99 -12.76
C ASP A 149 3.05 20.32 -12.29
N ASP A 150 2.66 19.21 -12.92
CA ASP A 150 1.53 18.38 -12.46
C ASP A 150 1.77 17.86 -11.04
N MET A 151 2.96 17.34 -10.76
CA MET A 151 3.29 16.82 -9.43
C MET A 151 3.39 17.93 -8.38
N VAL A 152 3.97 19.07 -8.72
CA VAL A 152 4.03 20.26 -7.84
C VAL A 152 2.62 20.76 -7.54
N ARG A 153 1.77 20.88 -8.56
CA ARG A 153 0.37 21.29 -8.42
C ARG A 153 -0.42 20.32 -7.54
N LEU A 154 -0.15 19.03 -7.64
CA LEU A 154 -0.75 18.00 -6.75
C LEU A 154 -0.25 18.18 -5.32
N ALA A 155 1.06 18.31 -5.12
CA ALA A 155 1.70 18.41 -3.82
C ALA A 155 1.35 19.68 -3.05
N SER A 156 0.96 20.77 -3.75
CA SER A 156 0.64 22.06 -3.14
C SER A 156 -0.75 22.15 -2.51
N HIS A 157 -1.61 21.14 -2.66
CA HIS A 157 -2.96 21.18 -2.09
C HIS A 157 -2.95 20.86 -0.58
N GLY A 158 -3.49 21.77 0.25
CA GLY A 158 -3.39 21.69 1.72
C GLY A 158 -3.95 20.42 2.36
N ASN A 159 -4.93 19.74 1.74
CA ASN A 159 -5.49 18.47 2.22
C ASN A 159 -4.87 17.22 1.56
N ILE A 160 -3.88 17.38 0.67
CA ILE A 160 -3.07 16.25 0.15
C ILE A 160 -1.82 16.17 0.99
N VAL A 161 -1.73 15.15 1.83
CA VAL A 161 -0.64 14.95 2.79
C VAL A 161 0.47 14.05 2.27
N GLY A 162 0.19 13.28 1.21
CA GLY A 162 1.14 12.39 0.58
C GLY A 162 0.80 12.06 -0.87
N ILE A 163 1.84 11.76 -1.63
CA ILE A 163 1.76 11.23 -2.99
C ILE A 163 2.45 9.87 -2.99
N LYS A 164 1.67 8.79 -3.05
CA LYS A 164 2.20 7.46 -3.32
C LYS A 164 2.58 7.39 -4.79
N PHE A 165 3.86 7.58 -5.07
CA PHE A 165 4.40 7.58 -6.42
C PHE A 165 4.81 6.15 -6.81
N ALA A 166 4.17 5.58 -7.82
CA ALA A 166 4.33 4.18 -8.20
C ALA A 166 4.63 4.01 -9.70
N THR A 167 5.44 4.90 -10.24
CA THR A 167 6.11 4.76 -11.54
C THR A 167 7.61 4.63 -11.32
N THR A 168 8.33 4.17 -12.33
CA THR A 168 9.79 4.01 -12.28
C THR A 168 10.56 5.26 -12.70
N ASP A 169 9.86 6.36 -12.99
CA ASP A 169 10.48 7.63 -13.38
C ASP A 169 11.05 8.37 -12.16
N LEU A 170 12.24 7.96 -11.73
CA LEU A 170 12.97 8.59 -10.63
C LEU A 170 13.43 10.01 -10.96
N MET A 171 13.59 10.35 -12.23
CA MET A 171 13.98 11.71 -12.64
C MET A 171 12.82 12.67 -12.47
N LEU A 172 11.61 12.28 -12.86
CA LEU A 172 10.40 13.05 -12.57
C LEU A 172 10.22 13.21 -11.07
N LEU A 173 10.33 12.11 -10.31
CA LEU A 173 10.20 12.12 -8.84
C LEU A 173 11.17 13.11 -8.19
N SER A 174 12.45 13.01 -8.52
CA SER A 174 13.48 13.88 -7.92
C SER A 174 13.25 15.36 -8.25
N LYS A 175 12.94 15.68 -9.52
CA LYS A 175 12.64 17.05 -9.95
C LYS A 175 11.36 17.58 -9.27
N ALA A 176 10.32 16.77 -9.18
CA ALA A 176 9.06 17.14 -8.52
C ALA A 176 9.29 17.44 -7.02
N ILE A 177 10.04 16.59 -6.32
CA ILE A 177 10.39 16.82 -4.91
C ILE A 177 11.18 18.14 -4.75
N ALA A 178 12.20 18.35 -5.60
CA ALA A 178 13.04 19.55 -5.52
C ALA A 178 12.26 20.85 -5.81
N ALA A 179 11.22 20.77 -6.65
CA ALA A 179 10.38 21.93 -7.02
C ALA A 179 9.17 22.14 -6.08
N SER A 180 8.84 21.17 -5.23
CA SER A 180 7.70 21.25 -4.31
C SER A 180 8.07 21.96 -3.00
N ASP A 181 7.06 22.56 -2.36
CA ASP A 181 7.22 23.08 -0.99
C ASP A 181 7.59 21.92 -0.05
N PRO A 182 8.67 22.02 0.74
CA PRO A 182 9.05 21.00 1.71
C PRO A 182 7.98 20.74 2.78
N ASN A 183 7.07 21.68 3.02
CA ASN A 183 5.91 21.53 3.89
C ASN A 183 4.67 21.01 3.16
N GLY A 184 4.70 20.84 1.85
CA GLY A 184 3.65 20.25 1.02
C GLY A 184 3.49 18.74 1.22
N ALA A 185 2.83 18.07 0.29
CA ALA A 185 2.64 16.63 0.35
C ALA A 185 3.99 15.86 0.31
N LEU A 186 4.11 14.80 1.11
CA LEU A 186 5.26 13.91 1.09
C LEU A 186 5.19 12.95 -0.11
N PHE A 187 6.31 12.73 -0.79
CA PHE A 187 6.40 11.67 -1.80
C PHE A 187 6.82 10.35 -1.14
N VAL A 188 6.07 9.29 -1.41
CA VAL A 188 6.22 7.95 -0.81
C VAL A 188 6.43 6.92 -1.91
N CYS A 189 7.38 6.01 -1.74
CA CYS A 189 7.60 4.93 -2.70
C CYS A 189 6.38 3.99 -2.77
N GLY A 190 5.79 3.87 -3.96
CA GLY A 190 4.65 2.99 -4.24
C GLY A 190 5.02 1.60 -4.77
N LEU A 191 6.32 1.30 -4.91
CA LEU A 191 6.86 0.11 -5.57
C LEU A 191 7.56 -0.88 -4.62
N ALA A 192 7.18 -0.85 -3.34
CA ALA A 192 7.64 -1.76 -2.28
C ALA A 192 9.15 -1.65 -1.97
N GLU A 193 9.66 -2.65 -1.24
CA GLU A 193 11.01 -2.69 -0.67
C GLU A 193 12.11 -2.63 -1.72
N SER A 194 11.93 -3.31 -2.84
CA SER A 194 12.94 -3.37 -3.92
C SER A 194 13.30 -2.01 -4.49
N TRP A 195 12.35 -1.08 -4.49
CA TRP A 195 12.52 0.28 -4.99
C TRP A 195 12.80 1.32 -3.89
N ALA A 196 12.54 0.98 -2.65
CA ALA A 196 12.67 1.91 -1.53
C ALA A 196 14.06 2.60 -1.45
N PRO A 197 15.21 1.92 -1.64
CA PRO A 197 16.51 2.58 -1.63
C PRO A 197 16.67 3.62 -2.74
N SER A 198 16.23 3.32 -3.96
CA SER A 198 16.34 4.25 -5.11
C SER A 198 15.41 5.44 -4.92
N PHE A 199 14.20 5.23 -4.41
CA PHE A 199 13.26 6.30 -4.10
C PHE A 199 13.77 7.20 -2.95
N ALA A 200 14.35 6.63 -1.91
CA ALA A 200 14.96 7.40 -0.84
C ALA A 200 16.13 8.27 -1.35
N ALA A 201 16.96 7.74 -2.25
CA ALA A 201 18.03 8.51 -2.90
C ALA A 201 17.48 9.65 -3.76
N ALA A 202 16.29 9.48 -4.37
CA ALA A 202 15.58 10.53 -5.11
C ALA A 202 14.87 11.56 -4.21
N GLY A 203 14.83 11.35 -2.88
CA GLY A 203 14.24 12.26 -1.89
C GLY A 203 12.88 11.83 -1.34
N ALA A 204 12.32 10.70 -1.75
CA ALA A 204 11.07 10.18 -1.18
C ALA A 204 11.23 9.77 0.30
N ARG A 205 10.09 9.81 1.05
CA ARG A 205 10.06 9.59 2.50
C ARG A 205 9.33 8.31 2.84
N GLY A 206 9.62 7.28 3.17
CA GLY A 206 8.84 6.07 3.41
C GLY A 206 8.45 5.29 2.14
N PHE A 207 7.81 4.17 2.34
CA PHE A 207 7.37 3.29 1.25
C PHE A 207 6.14 2.46 1.62
N THR A 208 5.46 1.91 0.62
CA THR A 208 4.33 0.99 0.80
C THR A 208 4.79 -0.46 0.67
N SER A 209 4.20 -1.37 1.45
CA SER A 209 4.62 -2.75 1.52
C SER A 209 3.45 -3.74 1.53
N GLY A 210 3.50 -4.73 0.63
CA GLY A 210 2.71 -5.95 0.72
C GLY A 210 3.41 -7.06 1.51
N LEU A 211 4.74 -7.01 1.62
CA LEU A 211 5.56 -7.97 2.37
C LEU A 211 5.20 -8.00 3.86
N VAL A 212 4.70 -6.91 4.42
CA VAL A 212 4.30 -6.81 5.84
C VAL A 212 3.25 -7.85 6.26
N ASN A 213 2.50 -8.40 5.30
CA ASN A 213 1.55 -9.49 5.56
C ASN A 213 2.25 -10.75 6.04
N VAL A 214 3.54 -10.91 5.74
CA VAL A 214 4.30 -12.15 5.90
C VAL A 214 5.54 -11.93 6.77
N ALA A 215 6.35 -10.93 6.43
CA ALA A 215 7.65 -10.65 7.05
C ALA A 215 7.82 -9.16 7.38
N PRO A 216 7.00 -8.60 8.28
CA PRO A 216 7.02 -7.17 8.60
C PRO A 216 8.37 -6.69 9.15
N LYS A 217 9.11 -7.56 9.85
CA LYS A 217 10.44 -7.24 10.39
C LYS A 217 11.44 -6.88 9.28
N LEU A 218 11.36 -7.54 8.13
CA LEU A 218 12.24 -7.25 7.00
C LEU A 218 11.90 -5.87 6.39
N SER A 219 10.63 -5.53 6.23
CA SER A 219 10.20 -4.19 5.79
C SER A 219 10.68 -3.11 6.76
N LEU A 220 10.49 -3.32 8.07
CA LEU A 220 10.97 -2.40 9.11
C LEU A 220 12.50 -2.26 9.11
N ALA A 221 13.23 -3.35 8.87
CA ALA A 221 14.69 -3.32 8.78
C ALA A 221 15.19 -2.51 7.56
N VAL A 222 14.54 -2.64 6.39
CA VAL A 222 14.82 -1.79 5.22
C VAL A 222 14.58 -0.32 5.58
N HIS A 223 13.43 0.00 6.18
CA HIS A 223 13.12 1.36 6.60
C HIS A 223 14.16 1.90 7.58
N ALA A 224 14.50 1.14 8.62
CA ALA A 224 15.48 1.56 9.64
C ALA A 224 16.89 1.79 9.05
N ALA A 225 17.31 0.99 8.06
CA ALA A 225 18.57 1.19 7.36
C ALA A 225 18.54 2.51 6.55
N LEU A 226 17.48 2.74 5.78
CA LEU A 226 17.30 3.98 4.99
C LEU A 226 17.23 5.23 5.88
N ALA A 227 16.53 5.16 7.02
CA ALA A 227 16.42 6.27 7.97
C ALA A 227 17.77 6.69 8.56
N ARG A 228 18.74 5.78 8.62
CA ARG A 228 20.13 6.07 9.06
C ARG A 228 21.08 6.42 7.91
N GLY A 229 20.60 6.44 6.66
CA GLY A 229 21.45 6.62 5.49
C GLY A 229 22.27 5.39 5.10
N ASP A 230 22.00 4.23 5.68
CA ASP A 230 22.69 2.96 5.39
C ASP A 230 22.09 2.29 4.12
N PHE A 231 22.40 2.84 2.97
CA PHE A 231 21.95 2.30 1.68
C PHE A 231 22.56 0.92 1.38
N ALA A 232 23.76 0.64 1.87
CA ALA A 232 24.41 -0.66 1.68
C ALA A 232 23.67 -1.75 2.49
N GLY A 233 23.35 -1.47 3.75
CA GLY A 233 22.56 -2.35 4.60
C GLY A 233 21.14 -2.55 4.06
N ALA A 234 20.47 -1.50 3.62
CA ALA A 234 19.15 -1.61 2.98
C ALA A 234 19.20 -2.51 1.73
N ARG A 235 20.22 -2.35 0.88
CA ARG A 235 20.42 -3.21 -0.31
C ARG A 235 20.64 -4.67 0.05
N ALA A 236 21.42 -4.95 1.09
CA ALA A 236 21.66 -6.33 1.55
C ALA A 236 20.34 -7.02 1.95
N ILE A 237 19.46 -6.29 2.66
CA ILE A 237 18.12 -6.82 3.01
C ILE A 237 17.27 -7.01 1.74
N VAL A 238 17.23 -6.02 0.84
CA VAL A 238 16.48 -6.13 -0.43
C VAL A 238 16.94 -7.32 -1.26
N ASN A 239 18.23 -7.61 -1.32
CA ASN A 239 18.77 -8.81 -1.99
C ASN A 239 18.25 -10.12 -1.36
N LYS A 240 18.06 -10.13 -0.03
CA LYS A 240 17.42 -11.28 0.65
C LYS A 240 15.95 -11.44 0.26
N LEU A 241 15.26 -10.35 -0.07
CA LEU A 241 13.85 -10.33 -0.49
C LEU A 241 13.65 -10.66 -1.97
N GLU A 242 14.70 -10.62 -2.78
CA GLU A 242 14.61 -10.76 -4.24
C GLU A 242 13.78 -11.98 -4.69
N PRO A 243 13.94 -13.20 -4.13
CA PRO A 243 13.16 -14.35 -4.56
C PRO A 243 11.65 -14.16 -4.38
N PHE A 244 11.22 -13.53 -3.29
CA PHE A 244 9.81 -13.22 -3.02
C PHE A 244 9.28 -12.15 -3.98
N GLU A 245 10.02 -11.07 -4.15
CA GLU A 245 9.64 -9.97 -5.04
C GLU A 245 9.63 -10.41 -6.51
N ARG A 246 10.56 -11.25 -6.93
CA ARG A 246 10.58 -11.84 -8.28
C ARG A 246 9.33 -12.67 -8.56
N MET A 247 8.87 -13.46 -7.61
CA MET A 247 7.59 -14.20 -7.75
C MET A 247 6.41 -13.24 -7.90
N ARG A 248 6.37 -12.17 -7.11
CA ARG A 248 5.28 -11.16 -7.15
C ARG A 248 5.20 -10.43 -8.49
N THR A 249 6.36 -10.21 -9.15
CA THR A 249 6.41 -9.48 -10.43
C THR A 249 6.07 -10.33 -11.65
N LYS A 250 5.92 -11.66 -11.52
CA LYS A 250 5.47 -12.52 -12.62
C LYS A 250 4.17 -12.02 -13.25
N PHE A 251 4.02 -12.28 -14.55
CA PHE A 251 2.83 -11.90 -15.33
C PHE A 251 2.53 -10.39 -15.27
N ARG A 252 3.57 -9.54 -15.37
CA ARG A 252 3.44 -8.07 -15.25
C ARG A 252 2.79 -7.66 -13.92
N ASN A 253 3.27 -8.21 -12.82
CA ASN A 253 2.73 -8.08 -11.45
C ASN A 253 1.39 -8.80 -11.22
N GLY A 254 0.91 -9.63 -12.13
CA GLY A 254 -0.33 -10.39 -11.98
C GLY A 254 -0.31 -11.40 -10.83
N ALA A 255 0.88 -11.88 -10.44
CA ALA A 255 1.05 -12.78 -9.30
C ALA A 255 1.20 -12.05 -7.95
N ASN A 256 1.22 -10.72 -7.93
CA ASN A 256 1.53 -9.92 -6.74
C ASN A 256 0.69 -10.30 -5.52
N VAL A 257 -0.63 -10.27 -5.65
CA VAL A 257 -1.56 -10.54 -4.55
C VAL A 257 -1.56 -12.03 -4.23
N THR A 258 -1.48 -12.89 -5.23
CA THR A 258 -1.51 -14.35 -5.09
C THR A 258 -0.35 -14.85 -4.23
N VAL A 259 0.86 -14.38 -4.50
CA VAL A 259 2.06 -14.73 -3.70
C VAL A 259 1.86 -14.32 -2.24
N VAL A 260 1.33 -13.14 -1.98
CA VAL A 260 1.09 -12.65 -0.62
C VAL A 260 0.02 -13.50 0.07
N LYS A 261 -1.12 -13.79 -0.58
CA LYS A 261 -2.21 -14.57 0.02
C LYS A 261 -1.80 -16.01 0.31
N GLU A 262 -1.10 -16.66 -0.61
CA GLU A 262 -0.56 -18.02 -0.40
C GLU A 262 0.44 -18.02 0.78
N ALA A 263 1.26 -17.00 0.92
CA ALA A 263 2.19 -16.86 2.03
C ALA A 263 1.48 -16.60 3.38
N VAL A 264 0.40 -15.80 3.38
CA VAL A 264 -0.42 -15.58 4.58
C VAL A 264 -1.12 -16.87 4.99
N THR A 265 -1.69 -17.61 4.04
CA THR A 265 -2.32 -18.91 4.29
C THR A 265 -1.29 -19.91 4.84
N TYR A 266 -0.10 -19.97 4.27
CA TYR A 266 1.01 -20.79 4.79
C TYR A 266 1.40 -20.42 6.23
N SER A 267 1.24 -19.17 6.63
CA SER A 267 1.50 -18.69 8.00
C SER A 267 0.30 -18.83 8.96
N GLY A 268 -0.69 -19.66 8.62
CA GLY A 268 -1.78 -20.08 9.50
C GLY A 268 -3.07 -19.26 9.45
N LEU A 269 -3.18 -18.27 8.56
CA LEU A 269 -4.44 -17.56 8.34
C LEU A 269 -4.96 -17.85 6.94
N ASP A 270 -5.94 -18.73 6.81
CA ASP A 270 -6.59 -18.97 5.52
C ASP A 270 -7.37 -17.73 5.08
N VAL A 271 -6.87 -17.08 4.03
CA VAL A 271 -7.44 -15.84 3.49
C VAL A 271 -8.15 -16.06 2.15
N GLY A 272 -8.35 -17.30 1.75
CA GLY A 272 -8.97 -17.65 0.48
C GLY A 272 -8.14 -17.27 -0.74
N PRO A 273 -8.60 -17.61 -1.96
CA PRO A 273 -7.90 -17.29 -3.21
C PRO A 273 -8.05 -15.82 -3.59
N VAL A 274 -7.24 -15.36 -4.55
CA VAL A 274 -7.43 -14.07 -5.21
C VAL A 274 -8.66 -14.15 -6.11
N ARG A 275 -9.48 -13.09 -6.13
CA ARG A 275 -10.63 -13.00 -7.04
C ARG A 275 -10.19 -12.67 -8.48
N VAL A 276 -10.94 -13.19 -9.46
CA VAL A 276 -10.79 -12.78 -10.86
C VAL A 276 -11.06 -11.27 -11.01
N PRO A 277 -10.35 -10.56 -11.90
CA PRO A 277 -9.43 -11.05 -12.93
C PRO A 277 -8.00 -11.31 -12.44
N GLY A 278 -7.73 -11.27 -11.13
CA GLY A 278 -6.43 -11.63 -10.58
C GLY A 278 -6.12 -13.13 -10.77
N LEU A 279 -4.88 -13.52 -10.54
CA LEU A 279 -4.44 -14.92 -10.59
C LEU A 279 -4.91 -15.63 -9.30
N PRO A 280 -5.85 -16.59 -9.36
CA PRO A 280 -6.44 -17.15 -8.14
C PRO A 280 -5.45 -17.94 -7.28
N ARG A 281 -4.51 -18.69 -7.91
CA ARG A 281 -3.52 -19.52 -7.23
C ARG A 281 -2.22 -19.56 -8.01
N LEU A 282 -1.11 -19.81 -7.32
CA LEU A 282 0.17 -20.16 -7.93
C LEU A 282 0.13 -21.57 -8.52
N ASP A 283 0.96 -21.84 -9.52
CA ASP A 283 1.26 -23.22 -9.92
C ASP A 283 2.06 -23.94 -8.82
N GLN A 284 2.15 -25.26 -8.94
CA GLN A 284 2.79 -26.09 -7.90
C GLN A 284 4.27 -25.74 -7.71
N LYS A 285 4.99 -25.46 -8.80
CA LYS A 285 6.42 -25.11 -8.75
C LYS A 285 6.65 -23.82 -7.97
N ASP A 286 5.88 -22.77 -8.30
CA ASP A 286 5.99 -21.46 -7.65
C ASP A 286 5.58 -21.54 -6.17
N ARG A 287 4.57 -22.36 -5.86
CA ARG A 287 4.14 -22.61 -4.49
C ARG A 287 5.23 -23.31 -3.67
N ASP A 288 5.87 -24.33 -4.22
CA ASP A 288 6.95 -25.07 -3.54
C ASP A 288 8.15 -24.16 -3.28
N GLU A 289 8.52 -23.31 -4.26
CA GLU A 289 9.57 -22.28 -4.11
C GLU A 289 9.22 -21.29 -3.00
N LEU A 290 7.98 -20.76 -3.01
CA LEU A 290 7.49 -19.82 -1.99
C LEU A 290 7.54 -20.45 -0.59
N PHE A 291 7.05 -21.67 -0.44
CA PHE A 291 6.99 -22.33 0.87
C PHE A 291 8.39 -22.70 1.39
N ALA A 292 9.33 -23.03 0.51
CA ALA A 292 10.72 -23.22 0.89
C ALA A 292 11.34 -21.93 1.46
N LEU A 293 11.14 -20.81 0.79
CA LEU A 293 11.59 -19.49 1.24
C LEU A 293 10.97 -19.10 2.58
N LEU A 294 9.67 -19.33 2.75
CA LEU A 294 8.97 -19.02 3.99
C LEU A 294 9.44 -19.84 5.18
N ARG A 295 9.76 -21.13 4.98
CA ARG A 295 10.36 -21.96 6.02
C ARG A 295 11.69 -21.40 6.50
N ASP A 296 12.55 -20.95 5.57
CA ASP A 296 13.82 -20.32 5.91
C ASP A 296 13.61 -19.05 6.74
N TRP A 297 12.71 -18.17 6.29
CA TRP A 297 12.39 -16.93 7.01
C TRP A 297 11.74 -17.16 8.38
N GLN A 298 10.91 -18.18 8.52
CA GLN A 298 10.35 -18.56 9.83
C GLN A 298 11.44 -19.11 10.75
N GLY A 299 12.39 -19.88 10.21
CA GLY A 299 13.56 -20.38 10.93
C GLY A 299 14.45 -19.26 11.47
N SER A 300 14.68 -18.21 10.69
CA SER A 300 15.44 -17.02 11.11
C SER A 300 14.62 -16.04 11.97
N GLY A 301 13.32 -16.21 12.10
CA GLY A 301 12.43 -15.33 12.86
C GLY A 301 12.04 -14.05 12.13
N ASP A 302 12.22 -13.98 10.81
CA ASP A 302 11.89 -12.83 9.96
C ASP A 302 10.42 -12.81 9.52
N ALA A 303 9.82 -14.01 9.31
CA ALA A 303 8.43 -14.16 8.94
C ALA A 303 7.54 -14.58 10.12
N PHE A 304 6.23 -14.33 9.99
CA PHE A 304 5.25 -14.86 10.93
C PHE A 304 5.28 -16.40 10.95
N LYS A 305 5.15 -16.96 12.14
CA LYS A 305 5.01 -18.41 12.36
C LYS A 305 3.54 -18.79 12.50
N LEU A 306 3.25 -20.07 12.22
CA LEU A 306 1.99 -20.71 12.55
C LEU A 306 1.70 -20.65 14.06
#